data_a19a2d19b3baddc30cb00fcaddf417f9
#
_entry.id   a19a2d19b3baddc30cb00fcaddf417f9
#
_cell.length_a   1.000
_cell.length_b   1.000
_cell.length_c   1.000
_cell.angle_alpha   90.00
_cell.angle_beta   90.00
_cell.angle_gamma   90.00
#
_symmetry.space_group_name_H-M   'P 1'
#
loop_
_entity.id
_entity.type
_entity.pdbx_description
1 polymer ?
#
loop_
_entity_poly.entity_id
_entity_poly.type
_entity_poly.pdbx_seq_one_letter_code
_entity_poly.pdbx_strand_id
1 'polypeptide(L)'
;MSEQTSATSSQYLSFIIAGEEYALGILQVKEIIEYDTVTRVPGTPAWVRGVFNLRGSVVPVVDLAVKLGMPPSQLTRWSCIVVVEVKLGQERIVLGLLSDAIGQVIELEPGAVMPPPSFGTPIHVDYLLGMGRLGTGKKFVLLLDIDHVLSSQEVLSASVLRDPVEAPLAEVASVEPPVPSGMGAEDRPGPPV
;
A
#
# COMPACT_ATOMS: atom_id res chain seq x y z
N MET A 1 36.17 10.01 33.72
CA MET A 1 34.71 9.78 33.62
C MET A 1 34.38 9.70 32.16
N SER A 2 34.33 8.48 31.67
CA SER A 2 34.04 8.23 30.27
C SER A 2 32.54 8.13 30.09
N GLU A 3 31.92 9.12 29.45
CA GLU A 3 30.55 9.03 29.01
C GLU A 3 30.49 7.94 27.92
N GLN A 4 30.00 6.78 28.34
CA GLN A 4 29.53 5.78 27.41
C GLN A 4 28.27 6.34 26.78
N THR A 5 28.44 6.98 25.63
CA THR A 5 27.33 7.21 24.69
C THR A 5 26.77 5.85 24.33
N SER A 6 25.66 5.47 24.96
CA SER A 6 24.88 4.29 24.57
C SER A 6 24.50 4.45 23.10
N ALA A 7 25.30 3.88 22.22
CA ALA A 7 24.94 3.75 20.83
C ALA A 7 23.67 2.88 20.77
N THR A 8 22.52 3.51 20.66
CA THR A 8 21.23 2.81 20.58
C THR A 8 21.19 2.10 19.26
N SER A 9 21.22 0.78 19.29
CA SER A 9 20.97 -0.06 18.11
C SER A 9 19.58 0.24 17.55
N SER A 10 19.48 0.25 16.23
CA SER A 10 18.20 0.46 15.54
C SER A 10 17.67 -0.89 15.04
N GLN A 11 16.39 -1.11 15.28
CA GLN A 11 15.70 -2.34 14.84
C GLN A 11 15.00 -2.11 13.50
N TYR A 12 15.11 -3.09 12.64
CA TYR A 12 14.53 -3.08 11.30
C TYR A 12 13.78 -4.40 11.05
N LEU A 13 12.66 -4.33 10.36
CA LEU A 13 11.98 -5.51 9.83
C LEU A 13 12.53 -5.79 8.43
N SER A 14 13.10 -6.98 8.21
CA SER A 14 13.51 -7.41 6.87
C SER A 14 12.38 -8.12 6.13
N PHE A 15 12.38 -8.00 4.81
CA PHE A 15 11.42 -8.62 3.90
C PHE A 15 12.05 -8.78 2.50
N ILE A 16 11.44 -9.62 1.69
CA ILE A 16 11.96 -9.96 0.36
C ILE A 16 11.12 -9.27 -0.72
N ILE A 17 11.80 -8.67 -1.70
CA ILE A 17 11.20 -8.14 -2.94
C ILE A 17 12.05 -8.61 -4.10
N ALA A 18 11.46 -9.31 -5.07
CA ALA A 18 12.14 -9.82 -6.27
C ALA A 18 13.42 -10.61 -5.96
N GLY A 19 13.43 -11.34 -4.85
CA GLY A 19 14.56 -12.17 -4.40
C GLY A 19 15.65 -11.44 -3.61
N GLU A 20 15.56 -10.11 -3.47
CA GLU A 20 16.52 -9.31 -2.69
C GLU A 20 15.95 -8.96 -1.31
N GLU A 21 16.83 -8.84 -0.31
CA GLU A 21 16.44 -8.53 1.06
C GLU A 21 16.49 -7.02 1.32
N TYR A 22 15.32 -6.48 1.65
CA TYR A 22 15.13 -5.11 2.08
C TYR A 22 14.75 -5.06 3.55
N ALA A 23 14.92 -3.90 4.17
CA ALA A 23 14.44 -3.68 5.53
C ALA A 23 13.97 -2.24 5.72
N LEU A 24 13.06 -2.05 6.67
CA LEU A 24 12.57 -0.74 7.08
C LEU A 24 12.53 -0.63 8.62
N GLY A 25 12.57 0.60 9.12
CA GLY A 25 12.56 0.85 10.56
C GLY A 25 11.33 0.24 11.23
N ILE A 26 11.55 -0.55 12.28
CA ILE A 26 10.45 -1.28 12.96
C ILE A 26 9.38 -0.34 13.52
N LEU A 27 9.73 0.89 13.88
CA LEU A 27 8.80 1.87 14.40
C LEU A 27 7.78 2.39 13.37
N GLN A 28 8.06 2.20 12.08
CA GLN A 28 7.14 2.54 10.99
C GLN A 28 6.14 1.42 10.72
N VAL A 29 6.42 0.20 11.17
CA VAL A 29 5.55 -0.96 10.98
C VAL A 29 4.40 -0.93 11.97
N LYS A 30 3.17 -1.01 11.47
CA LYS A 30 1.96 -1.13 12.29
C LYS A 30 1.58 -2.59 12.50
N GLU A 31 1.52 -3.35 11.42
CA GLU A 31 1.20 -4.78 11.43
C GLU A 31 1.63 -5.45 10.13
N ILE A 32 1.63 -6.76 10.14
CA ILE A 32 1.92 -7.60 8.96
C ILE A 32 0.72 -8.52 8.79
N ILE A 33 0.18 -8.54 7.57
CA ILE A 33 -0.97 -9.36 7.23
C ILE A 33 -0.65 -10.24 6.02
N GLU A 34 -1.26 -11.41 5.96
CA GLU A 34 -1.19 -12.24 4.76
C GLU A 34 -1.83 -11.50 3.58
N TYR A 35 -1.27 -11.71 2.38
CA TYR A 35 -1.92 -11.18 1.19
C TYR A 35 -3.20 -11.96 0.92
N ASP A 36 -4.32 -11.27 1.02
CA ASP A 36 -5.64 -11.82 0.75
C ASP A 36 -6.35 -10.96 -0.30
N THR A 37 -7.53 -10.50 -0.02
CA THR A 37 -8.35 -9.77 -0.98
C THR A 37 -7.91 -8.30 -1.10
N VAL A 38 -7.25 -7.98 -2.21
CA VAL A 38 -6.94 -6.60 -2.61
C VAL A 38 -7.82 -6.24 -3.80
N THR A 39 -8.66 -5.23 -3.62
CA THR A 39 -9.55 -4.73 -4.66
C THR A 39 -8.81 -3.74 -5.56
N ARG A 40 -8.73 -4.03 -6.85
CA ARG A 40 -8.14 -3.11 -7.83
C ARG A 40 -8.98 -1.85 -7.98
N VAL A 41 -8.32 -0.70 -8.06
CA VAL A 41 -8.95 0.59 -8.31
C VAL A 41 -8.56 1.06 -9.71
N PRO A 42 -9.51 1.24 -10.63
CA PRO A 42 -9.22 1.76 -11.97
C PRO A 42 -8.62 3.17 -11.92
N GLY A 43 -7.73 3.49 -12.87
CA GLY A 43 -7.13 4.82 -12.98
C GLY A 43 -5.98 5.11 -12.01
N THR A 44 -5.59 4.15 -11.18
CA THR A 44 -4.44 4.29 -10.28
C THR A 44 -3.12 4.02 -11.01
N PRO A 45 -2.00 4.59 -10.53
CA PRO A 45 -0.68 4.27 -11.04
C PRO A 45 -0.35 2.78 -10.99
N ALA A 46 0.54 2.30 -11.87
CA ALA A 46 0.88 0.88 -11.98
C ALA A 46 1.45 0.27 -10.68
N TRP A 47 2.09 1.08 -9.85
CA TRP A 47 2.64 0.67 -8.55
C TRP A 47 1.57 0.57 -7.44
N VAL A 48 0.33 1.05 -7.67
CA VAL A 48 -0.80 0.82 -6.77
C VAL A 48 -1.43 -0.51 -7.13
N ARG A 49 -1.30 -1.50 -6.25
CA ARG A 49 -1.89 -2.82 -6.44
C ARG A 49 -3.41 -2.79 -6.30
N GLY A 50 -3.92 -1.91 -5.48
CA GLY A 50 -5.32 -1.73 -5.14
C GLY A 50 -5.49 -1.24 -3.71
N VAL A 51 -6.63 -1.56 -3.12
CA VAL A 51 -6.97 -1.24 -1.72
C VAL A 51 -7.46 -2.49 -0.99
N PHE A 52 -7.27 -2.51 0.31
CA PHE A 52 -7.87 -3.52 1.18
C PHE A 52 -8.52 -2.88 2.40
N ASN A 53 -9.41 -3.62 3.06
CA ASN A 53 -10.05 -3.17 4.28
C ASN A 53 -9.24 -3.59 5.49
N LEU A 54 -8.74 -2.61 6.24
CA LEU A 54 -8.09 -2.84 7.52
C LEU A 54 -8.98 -2.33 8.64
N ARG A 55 -9.72 -3.22 9.29
CA ARG A 55 -10.60 -2.90 10.44
C ARG A 55 -11.57 -1.74 10.17
N GLY A 56 -12.15 -1.69 8.98
CA GLY A 56 -13.08 -0.64 8.57
C GLY A 56 -12.44 0.55 7.85
N SER A 57 -11.12 0.62 7.81
CA SER A 57 -10.39 1.65 7.06
C SER A 57 -9.92 1.12 5.70
N VAL A 58 -10.08 1.92 4.66
CA VAL A 58 -9.56 1.61 3.33
C VAL A 58 -8.08 1.98 3.27
N VAL A 59 -7.22 0.99 3.02
CA VAL A 59 -5.76 1.17 2.99
C VAL A 59 -5.25 0.84 1.59
N PRO A 60 -4.54 1.75 0.91
CA PRO A 60 -3.92 1.46 -0.38
C PRO A 60 -2.74 0.51 -0.24
N VAL A 61 -2.57 -0.38 -1.22
CA VAL A 61 -1.46 -1.34 -1.32
C VAL A 61 -0.51 -0.93 -2.43
N VAL A 62 0.74 -0.74 -2.08
CA VAL A 62 1.83 -0.39 -2.97
C VAL A 62 2.62 -1.65 -3.32
N ASP A 63 2.80 -1.91 -4.61
CA ASP A 63 3.74 -2.90 -5.11
C ASP A 63 5.14 -2.27 -5.16
N LEU A 64 5.95 -2.57 -4.16
CA LEU A 64 7.30 -2.01 -4.04
C LEU A 64 8.20 -2.44 -5.19
N ALA A 65 8.04 -3.65 -5.75
CA ALA A 65 8.83 -4.07 -6.90
C ALA A 65 8.63 -3.10 -8.08
N VAL A 66 7.37 -2.83 -8.43
CA VAL A 66 7.04 -1.85 -9.50
C VAL A 66 7.54 -0.46 -9.16
N LYS A 67 7.39 -0.04 -7.92
CA LYS A 67 7.84 1.28 -7.46
C LYS A 67 9.35 1.44 -7.56
N LEU A 68 10.10 0.39 -7.32
CA LEU A 68 11.57 0.36 -7.45
C LEU A 68 12.04 0.07 -8.88
N GLY A 69 11.13 0.04 -9.87
CA GLY A 69 11.46 -0.16 -11.28
C GLY A 69 11.68 -1.63 -11.68
N MET A 70 11.25 -2.56 -10.84
CA MET A 70 11.30 -3.99 -11.10
C MET A 70 9.98 -4.50 -11.70
N PRO A 71 9.94 -5.71 -12.27
CA PRO A 71 8.69 -6.36 -12.66
C PRO A 71 7.73 -6.51 -11.48
N PRO A 72 6.40 -6.52 -11.74
CA PRO A 72 5.41 -6.68 -10.68
C PRO A 72 5.65 -7.94 -9.83
N SER A 73 5.43 -7.81 -8.53
CA SER A 73 5.51 -8.92 -7.58
C SER A 73 4.58 -10.07 -7.98
N GLN A 74 5.13 -11.29 -7.99
CA GLN A 74 4.35 -12.50 -8.21
C GLN A 74 3.77 -12.98 -6.89
N LEU A 75 2.44 -13.10 -6.85
CA LEU A 75 1.76 -13.53 -5.63
C LEU A 75 1.99 -15.02 -5.38
N THR A 76 2.39 -15.32 -4.18
CA THR A 76 2.57 -16.68 -3.65
C THR A 76 1.87 -16.81 -2.30
N ARG A 77 1.83 -18.01 -1.75
CA ARG A 77 1.33 -18.23 -0.38
C ARG A 77 2.16 -17.52 0.72
N TRP A 78 3.34 -17.04 0.38
CA TRP A 78 4.23 -16.32 1.29
C TRP A 78 4.10 -14.81 1.17
N SER A 79 3.38 -14.34 0.13
CA SER A 79 3.17 -12.91 -0.08
C SER A 79 2.37 -12.32 1.06
N CYS A 80 2.81 -11.17 1.51
CA CYS A 80 2.21 -10.47 2.64
C CYS A 80 2.18 -8.97 2.39
N ILE A 81 1.39 -8.28 3.19
CA ILE A 81 1.30 -6.83 3.20
C ILE A 81 1.89 -6.35 4.52
N VAL A 82 2.95 -5.57 4.45
CA VAL A 82 3.51 -4.85 5.59
C VAL A 82 2.79 -3.51 5.69
N VAL A 83 1.96 -3.37 6.70
CA VAL A 83 1.24 -2.11 6.96
C VAL A 83 2.16 -1.15 7.68
N VAL A 84 2.38 0.00 7.09
CA VAL A 84 3.29 1.02 7.59
C VAL A 84 2.60 2.36 7.76
N GLU A 85 3.15 3.18 8.64
CA GLU A 85 2.81 4.58 8.75
C GLU A 85 3.95 5.42 8.17
N VAL A 86 3.66 6.22 7.16
CA VAL A 86 4.61 7.12 6.53
C VAL A 86 4.28 8.57 6.83
N LYS A 87 5.30 9.40 6.91
CA LYS A 87 5.15 10.84 7.09
C LYS A 87 5.17 11.53 5.75
N LEU A 88 4.14 12.31 5.49
CA LEU A 88 4.02 13.11 4.28
C LEU A 88 3.80 14.57 4.66
N GLY A 89 4.88 15.33 4.73
CA GLY A 89 4.83 16.69 5.30
C GLY A 89 4.37 16.68 6.75
N GLN A 90 3.20 17.24 7.02
CA GLN A 90 2.59 17.28 8.35
C GLN A 90 1.62 16.11 8.62
N GLU A 91 1.30 15.34 7.61
CA GLU A 91 0.33 14.24 7.70
C GLU A 91 1.00 12.89 7.92
N ARG A 92 0.28 11.97 8.54
CA ARG A 92 0.65 10.56 8.66
C ARG A 92 -0.34 9.72 7.89
N ILE A 93 0.17 8.89 7.01
CA ILE A 93 -0.63 8.06 6.12
C ILE A 93 -0.30 6.60 6.36
N VAL A 94 -1.33 5.77 6.42
CA VAL A 94 -1.18 4.32 6.53
C VAL A 94 -1.23 3.70 5.14
N LEU A 95 -0.24 2.89 4.82
CA LEU A 95 -0.09 2.19 3.54
C LEU A 95 0.18 0.71 3.78
N GLY A 96 -0.21 -0.14 2.85
CA GLY A 96 0.25 -1.51 2.77
C GLY A 96 1.36 -1.64 1.73
N LEU A 97 2.46 -2.24 2.10
CA LEU A 97 3.57 -2.55 1.18
C LEU A 97 3.51 -4.03 0.82
N LEU A 98 3.34 -4.33 -0.46
CA LEU A 98 3.38 -5.72 -0.94
C LEU A 98 4.81 -6.24 -0.90
N SER A 99 4.99 -7.37 -0.28
CA SER A 99 6.26 -8.10 -0.17
C SER A 99 6.07 -9.56 -0.57
N ASP A 100 7.11 -10.16 -1.15
CA ASP A 100 7.10 -11.56 -1.56
C ASP A 100 7.16 -12.50 -0.35
N ALA A 101 7.87 -12.09 0.72
CA ALA A 101 7.94 -12.79 1.99
C ALA A 101 8.45 -11.88 3.10
N ILE A 102 8.10 -12.20 4.34
CA ILE A 102 8.70 -11.57 5.53
C ILE A 102 9.98 -12.31 5.92
N GLY A 103 10.99 -11.54 6.29
CA GLY A 103 12.23 -12.05 6.89
C GLY A 103 12.14 -12.05 8.42
N GLN A 104 13.02 -11.31 9.05
CA GLN A 104 13.15 -11.24 10.51
C GLN A 104 13.35 -9.80 10.99
N VAL A 105 13.18 -9.59 12.27
CA VAL A 105 13.64 -8.34 12.89
C VAL A 105 15.15 -8.42 13.07
N ILE A 106 15.84 -7.46 12.50
CA ILE A 106 17.32 -7.34 12.59
C ILE A 106 17.66 -6.13 13.43
N GLU A 107 18.75 -6.25 14.16
CA GLU A 107 19.30 -5.18 14.96
C GLU A 107 20.63 -4.74 14.34
N LEU A 108 20.73 -3.46 14.02
CA LEU A 108 21.94 -2.89 13.42
C LEU A 108 22.56 -1.88 14.35
N GLU A 109 23.83 -2.04 14.63
CA GLU A 109 24.62 -1.04 15.34
C GLU A 109 24.84 0.19 14.43
N PRO A 110 25.02 1.39 14.98
CA PRO A 110 25.21 2.62 14.19
C PRO A 110 26.33 2.53 13.15
N GLY A 111 27.39 1.79 13.43
CA GLY A 111 28.50 1.58 12.51
C GLY A 111 28.28 0.47 11.47
N ALA A 112 27.17 -0.27 11.56
CA ALA A 112 26.84 -1.34 10.62
C ALA A 112 26.06 -0.82 9.39
N VAL A 113 25.61 0.42 9.40
CA VAL A 113 24.90 1.06 8.30
C VAL A 113 25.90 1.85 7.46
N MET A 114 25.98 1.52 6.18
CA MET A 114 26.82 2.18 5.20
C MET A 114 25.97 2.98 4.23
N PRO A 115 26.49 4.08 3.66
CA PRO A 115 25.75 4.83 2.63
C PRO A 115 25.46 3.94 1.42
N PRO A 116 24.40 4.24 0.65
CA PRO A 116 24.07 3.52 -0.58
C PRO A 116 25.28 3.56 -1.54
N PRO A 117 25.56 2.48 -2.26
CA PRO A 117 26.64 2.47 -3.23
C PRO A 117 26.27 3.34 -4.43
N SER A 118 27.23 4.13 -4.92
CA SER A 118 27.09 4.90 -6.15
C SER A 118 27.40 4.00 -7.35
N PHE A 119 26.39 3.32 -7.89
CA PHE A 119 26.56 2.37 -9.01
C PHE A 119 26.68 3.04 -10.39
N GLY A 120 26.63 4.36 -10.50
CA GLY A 120 26.63 5.03 -11.79
C GLY A 120 25.42 4.75 -12.67
N THR A 121 24.43 4.03 -12.14
CA THR A 121 23.12 3.79 -12.75
C THR A 121 22.09 4.65 -12.04
N PRO A 122 21.00 5.06 -12.73
CA PRO A 122 19.90 5.77 -12.11
C PRO A 122 19.02 4.82 -11.29
N ILE A 123 19.62 4.02 -10.40
CA ILE A 123 18.86 3.44 -9.31
C ILE A 123 18.47 4.63 -8.44
N HIS A 124 17.19 4.75 -8.15
CA HIS A 124 16.69 5.80 -7.27
C HIS A 124 17.25 5.58 -5.86
N VAL A 125 18.52 5.96 -5.67
CA VAL A 125 19.24 5.94 -4.39
C VAL A 125 18.51 6.77 -3.33
N ASP A 126 17.64 7.68 -3.78
CA ASP A 126 16.78 8.51 -2.93
C ASP A 126 15.83 7.70 -2.04
N TYR A 127 15.54 6.44 -2.41
CA TYR A 127 14.69 5.54 -1.63
C TYR A 127 15.46 4.70 -0.60
N LEU A 128 16.79 4.81 -0.57
CA LEU A 128 17.63 4.03 0.32
C LEU A 128 18.25 4.90 1.40
N LEU A 129 18.00 4.56 2.65
CA LEU A 129 18.73 5.09 3.81
C LEU A 129 20.20 4.63 3.79
N GLY A 130 20.44 3.43 3.25
CA GLY A 130 21.76 2.82 3.24
C GLY A 130 21.71 1.32 3.09
N MET A 131 22.84 0.69 3.41
CA MET A 131 22.98 -0.76 3.47
C MET A 131 23.40 -1.19 4.86
N GLY A 132 22.63 -2.10 5.45
CA GLY A 132 22.98 -2.76 6.69
C GLY A 132 23.85 -3.97 6.44
N ARG A 133 24.93 -4.12 7.21
CA ARG A 133 25.78 -5.30 7.15
C ARG A 133 25.32 -6.33 8.17
N LEU A 134 24.96 -7.53 7.71
CA LEU A 134 24.44 -8.60 8.53
C LEU A 134 25.53 -9.58 8.98
N GLY A 135 25.51 -9.96 10.24
CA GLY A 135 26.37 -10.98 10.81
C GLY A 135 27.86 -10.79 10.53
N THR A 136 28.52 -11.79 9.91
CA THR A 136 29.96 -11.76 9.59
C THR A 136 30.33 -10.81 8.46
N GLY A 137 29.40 -9.98 7.96
CA GLY A 137 29.66 -8.96 6.95
C GLY A 137 29.64 -9.43 5.50
N LYS A 138 29.25 -10.69 5.23
CA LYS A 138 29.14 -11.23 3.86
C LYS A 138 27.80 -10.93 3.19
N LYS A 139 26.77 -10.59 3.97
CA LYS A 139 25.43 -10.30 3.47
C LYS A 139 25.05 -8.87 3.83
N PHE A 140 24.43 -8.19 2.87
CA PHE A 140 23.89 -6.84 3.06
C PHE A 140 22.38 -6.88 2.93
N VAL A 141 21.73 -5.97 3.64
CA VAL A 141 20.31 -5.66 3.52
C VAL A 141 20.15 -4.21 3.10
N LEU A 142 19.24 -3.96 2.16
CA LEU A 142 18.95 -2.60 1.69
C LEU A 142 17.94 -1.94 2.63
N LEU A 143 18.35 -0.83 3.26
CA LEU A 143 17.49 -0.08 4.18
C LEU A 143 16.67 0.91 3.39
N LEU A 144 15.35 0.76 3.40
CA LEU A 144 14.43 1.65 2.70
C LEU A 144 14.08 2.86 3.55
N ASP A 145 14.09 4.03 2.92
CA ASP A 145 13.46 5.23 3.42
C ASP A 145 12.03 5.30 2.91
N ILE A 146 11.11 4.74 3.68
CA ILE A 146 9.73 4.62 3.24
C ILE A 146 9.03 5.98 3.13
N ASP A 147 9.51 6.99 3.84
CA ASP A 147 8.97 8.35 3.76
C ASP A 147 9.34 9.00 2.41
N HIS A 148 10.44 8.56 1.77
CA HIS A 148 10.88 9.03 0.45
C HIS A 148 10.47 8.12 -0.72
N VAL A 149 10.10 6.88 -0.45
CA VAL A 149 9.63 5.94 -1.52
C VAL A 149 8.42 6.50 -2.26
N LEU A 150 7.56 7.25 -1.55
CA LEU A 150 6.38 7.88 -2.10
C LEU A 150 6.51 9.40 -2.04
N SER A 151 6.46 10.06 -3.19
CA SER A 151 6.38 11.52 -3.23
C SER A 151 5.01 12.02 -2.76
N SER A 152 4.97 13.28 -2.30
CA SER A 152 3.73 13.93 -1.86
C SER A 152 2.60 13.86 -2.90
N GLN A 153 2.93 14.01 -4.18
CA GLN A 153 1.96 13.92 -5.28
C GLN A 153 1.46 12.49 -5.48
N GLU A 154 2.31 11.51 -5.34
CA GLU A 154 1.98 10.10 -5.52
C GLU A 154 1.09 9.60 -4.40
N VAL A 155 1.37 10.01 -3.16
CA VAL A 155 0.53 9.64 -2.02
C VAL A 155 -0.82 10.32 -2.08
N LEU A 156 -0.89 11.57 -2.51
CA LEU A 156 -2.18 12.24 -2.75
C LEU A 156 -3.00 11.52 -3.81
N SER A 157 -2.36 11.02 -4.87
CA SER A 157 -3.04 10.20 -5.88
C SER A 157 -3.57 8.88 -5.32
N ALA A 158 -2.89 8.30 -4.34
CA ALA A 158 -3.33 7.09 -3.65
C ALA A 158 -4.31 7.39 -2.50
N SER A 159 -4.22 8.56 -1.85
CA SER A 159 -5.08 8.95 -0.73
C SER A 159 -6.46 9.44 -1.16
N VAL A 160 -6.64 9.87 -2.40
CA VAL A 160 -7.98 10.12 -2.99
C VAL A 160 -8.89 8.89 -2.90
N LEU A 161 -8.29 7.71 -2.71
CA LEU A 161 -9.01 6.47 -2.46
C LEU A 161 -9.50 6.30 -1.01
N ARG A 162 -9.13 7.20 -0.09
CA ARG A 162 -9.47 7.11 1.34
C ARG A 162 -10.82 7.70 1.70
N ASP A 163 -11.28 8.70 0.98
CA ASP A 163 -12.59 9.29 1.23
C ASP A 163 -13.61 8.56 0.37
N PRO A 164 -14.58 7.83 0.98
CA PRO A 164 -15.83 7.63 0.27
C PRO A 164 -16.33 9.04 0.03
N VAL A 165 -16.40 9.43 -1.23
CA VAL A 165 -17.23 10.58 -1.63
C VAL A 165 -18.57 10.32 -0.97
N GLU A 166 -18.86 11.07 0.06
CA GLU A 166 -20.22 11.23 0.57
C GLU A 166 -20.99 11.83 -0.59
N ALA A 167 -21.49 10.94 -1.44
CA ALA A 167 -22.41 11.33 -2.49
C ALA A 167 -23.54 12.02 -1.74
N PRO A 168 -23.85 13.30 -2.06
CA PRO A 168 -25.03 13.91 -1.51
C PRO A 168 -26.16 12.95 -1.87
N LEU A 169 -26.90 12.50 -0.87
CA LEU A 169 -28.17 11.79 -1.05
C LEU A 169 -28.99 12.66 -1.96
N ALA A 170 -28.90 12.40 -3.27
CA ALA A 170 -29.85 12.95 -4.21
C ALA A 170 -31.19 12.41 -3.72
N GLU A 171 -31.93 13.31 -3.11
CA GLU A 171 -33.34 13.24 -2.84
C GLU A 171 -33.98 12.49 -4.00
N VAL A 172 -34.32 11.22 -3.76
CA VAL A 172 -35.11 10.42 -4.70
C VAL A 172 -36.47 11.09 -4.68
N ALA A 173 -36.61 12.09 -5.56
CA ALA A 173 -37.93 12.65 -5.89
C ALA A 173 -38.79 11.45 -6.27
N SER A 174 -39.81 11.23 -5.48
CA SER A 174 -40.86 10.26 -5.67
C SER A 174 -41.42 10.38 -7.08
N VAL A 175 -40.97 9.57 -8.00
CA VAL A 175 -41.66 9.44 -9.29
C VAL A 175 -42.80 8.46 -9.04
N GLU A 176 -43.98 9.04 -8.80
CA GLU A 176 -45.22 8.30 -8.86
C GLU A 176 -45.35 7.65 -10.24
N PRO A 177 -45.65 6.36 -10.32
CA PRO A 177 -45.88 5.72 -11.61
C PRO A 177 -47.16 6.29 -12.25
N PRO A 178 -47.16 6.55 -13.57
CA PRO A 178 -48.35 7.08 -14.25
C PRO A 178 -49.47 6.05 -14.17
N VAL A 179 -50.59 6.45 -13.59
CA VAL A 179 -51.88 5.74 -13.63
C VAL A 179 -52.33 5.63 -15.10
N PRO A 180 -52.62 4.41 -15.60
CA PRO A 180 -53.20 4.33 -16.94
C PRO A 180 -54.62 4.85 -16.91
N SER A 181 -54.83 5.99 -17.58
CA SER A 181 -56.14 6.51 -17.89
C SER A 181 -56.94 5.52 -18.69
N GLY A 182 -58.13 5.26 -18.18
CA GLY A 182 -59.06 4.37 -18.79
C GLY A 182 -59.49 4.79 -20.20
N MET A 183 -59.74 3.83 -21.01
CA MET A 183 -60.57 3.90 -22.17
C MET A 183 -61.44 2.65 -22.19
N GLY A 184 -62.67 2.85 -21.97
CA GLY A 184 -63.65 2.88 -23.02
C GLY A 184 -64.27 1.53 -23.19
N ALA A 185 -65.48 1.38 -22.61
CA ALA A 185 -66.40 0.32 -22.91
C ALA A 185 -66.77 0.35 -24.41
N GLU A 186 -67.03 -0.81 -24.92
CA GLU A 186 -67.87 -1.27 -26.02
C GLU A 186 -67.14 -2.37 -26.80
N ASP A 187 -67.57 -3.52 -26.92
CA ASP A 187 -68.67 -4.09 -27.60
C ASP A 187 -68.69 -5.64 -27.41
N ARG A 188 -69.79 -6.16 -27.00
CA ARG A 188 -70.05 -7.61 -27.02
C ARG A 188 -70.80 -7.96 -28.27
N PRO A 189 -70.41 -8.97 -29.03
CA PRO A 189 -71.35 -9.81 -29.74
C PRO A 189 -71.59 -11.14 -29.01
N GLY A 190 -72.87 -11.45 -28.92
CA GLY A 190 -73.36 -12.67 -28.29
C GLY A 190 -73.08 -13.96 -29.09
N PRO A 191 -73.43 -15.11 -28.48
CA PRO A 191 -73.11 -16.42 -29.06
C PRO A 191 -74.08 -16.82 -30.15
N PRO A 192 -73.64 -17.53 -31.16
CA PRO A 192 -74.54 -18.25 -32.04
C PRO A 192 -74.91 -19.62 -31.47
N VAL A 193 -76.13 -19.97 -31.68
CA VAL A 193 -76.93 -21.18 -31.51
C VAL A 193 -76.16 -22.50 -31.58
#